data_2515d29546b8bf68283b92e7318a2c8d
#
_entry.id   2515d29546b8bf68283b92e7318a2c8d
#
_cell.length_a   1.000
_cell.length_b   1.000
_cell.length_c   1.000
_cell.angle_alpha   90.00
_cell.angle_beta   90.00
_cell.angle_gamma   90.00
#
_symmetry.space_group_name_H-M   'P 1'
#
loop_
_entity.id
_entity.type
_entity.pdbx_description
1 polymer ?
#
loop_
_entity_poly.entity_id
_entity_poly.type
_entity_poly.pdbx_seq_one_letter_code
_entity_poly.pdbx_strand_id
1 'polypeptide(L)'
;MKTSRTPWKALAGIALLACGAACAQNVAPNVAVPFYTAGDFMRGVYRFWYAPQAAAFAEQAGGLPAAISAVCDADAGAATAKLEQARDRWKASALAWDRLSGVQIGPLVQRRSTRQIDFTPTRPELIKRAIQTAPQDATAMESIGTPAKGLPALEWLLWSQPIAPATPACRYALQVAADIQREANTLAKAFDELAARPPGKDEESQGPAMSELINQWTGALERLRWAEMEKPRLAGGTQGGRNAVAYARSASGQTAARWAAQWQALRTLGASQAPEAPRPGTGLAPIETYLRGLGRNEPADLLAQSVGRADRAMQNISPANKAGMTAAGRSLAELKKLAEAEIAPALEVSIGFSDADGD
;
A
#
# COMPACT_ATOMS: atom_id res chain seq x y z
N MET A 1 19.76 -12.36 91.24
CA MET A 1 20.99 -12.87 90.55
C MET A 1 20.80 -12.69 89.06
N LYS A 2 21.76 -11.94 88.46
CA LYS A 2 22.22 -12.03 87.08
C LYS A 2 21.15 -11.70 85.98
N THR A 3 21.41 -10.91 85.01
CA THR A 3 22.46 -10.04 84.46
C THR A 3 21.88 -9.44 83.18
N SER A 4 22.11 -8.16 83.05
CA SER A 4 21.86 -7.35 81.87
C SER A 4 22.43 -7.97 80.58
N ARG A 5 21.77 -7.70 79.45
CA ARG A 5 22.43 -7.38 78.21
C ARG A 5 21.47 -6.69 77.25
N THR A 6 21.71 -5.48 77.01
CA THR A 6 21.18 -4.66 75.90
C THR A 6 21.64 -5.18 74.52
N PRO A 7 20.90 -5.14 73.48
CA PRO A 7 21.45 -5.12 72.16
C PRO A 7 21.26 -3.79 71.45
N TRP A 8 22.31 -3.41 70.77
CA TRP A 8 22.62 -2.32 69.92
C TRP A 8 21.58 -2.04 68.82
N LYS A 9 21.18 -0.78 68.70
CA LYS A 9 20.41 -0.29 67.58
C LYS A 9 21.37 -0.10 66.38
N ALA A 10 21.23 -0.92 65.37
CA ALA A 10 21.85 -0.69 64.06
C ALA A 10 20.96 0.25 63.26
N LEU A 11 21.41 1.46 63.00
CA LEU A 11 20.86 2.38 62.02
C LEU A 11 21.26 1.90 60.63
N ALA A 12 20.30 1.35 59.87
CA ALA A 12 20.46 1.09 58.47
C ALA A 12 20.14 2.39 57.69
N GLY A 13 21.18 3.05 57.18
CA GLY A 13 21.04 4.15 56.24
C GLY A 13 20.54 3.67 54.89
N ILE A 14 19.37 4.14 54.47
CA ILE A 14 18.85 3.91 53.10
C ILE A 14 19.55 4.94 52.20
N ALA A 15 20.52 4.48 51.44
CA ALA A 15 21.08 5.24 50.34
C ALA A 15 20.08 5.18 49.16
N LEU A 16 19.36 6.27 48.90
CA LEU A 16 18.59 6.48 47.67
C LEU A 16 19.58 6.66 46.49
N LEU A 17 19.80 5.61 45.73
CA LEU A 17 20.42 5.67 44.43
C LEU A 17 19.37 6.26 43.44
N ALA A 18 19.48 7.58 43.21
CA ALA A 18 18.83 8.23 42.11
C ALA A 18 19.48 7.71 40.79
N CYS A 19 18.89 6.67 40.18
CA CYS A 19 19.18 6.33 38.81
C CYS A 19 18.62 7.44 37.90
N GLY A 20 19.46 8.41 37.59
CA GLY A 20 19.23 9.31 36.47
C GLY A 20 19.20 8.48 35.18
N ALA A 21 17.99 8.25 34.64
CA ALA A 21 17.84 7.79 33.28
C ALA A 21 18.39 8.87 32.36
N ALA A 22 19.69 8.79 32.04
CA ALA A 22 20.23 9.50 30.90
C ALA A 22 19.47 9.03 29.67
N CYS A 23 18.53 9.85 29.20
CA CYS A 23 18.03 9.75 27.84
C CYS A 23 19.24 9.89 26.92
N ALA A 24 19.84 8.77 26.55
CA ALA A 24 20.78 8.74 25.44
C ALA A 24 19.98 9.20 24.22
N GLN A 25 20.10 10.48 23.90
CA GLN A 25 19.78 10.96 22.57
C GLN A 25 20.71 10.18 21.65
N ASN A 26 20.16 9.19 20.92
CA ASN A 26 20.81 8.61 19.78
C ASN A 26 20.94 9.71 18.73
N VAL A 27 21.98 10.54 18.87
CA VAL A 27 22.49 11.34 17.77
C VAL A 27 23.00 10.29 16.78
N ALA A 28 22.26 10.09 15.72
CA ALA A 28 22.72 9.25 14.61
C ALA A 28 24.12 9.76 14.22
N PRO A 29 25.13 8.87 14.08
CA PRO A 29 26.43 9.32 13.66
C PRO A 29 26.27 10.15 12.39
N ASN A 30 27.06 11.21 12.23
CA ASN A 30 27.11 12.07 11.04
C ASN A 30 27.61 11.23 9.86
N VAL A 31 26.79 10.29 9.39
CA VAL A 31 27.04 9.55 8.16
C VAL A 31 26.69 10.50 7.03
N ALA A 32 27.69 10.91 6.27
CA ALA A 32 27.48 11.76 5.11
C ALA A 32 26.55 11.04 4.11
N VAL A 33 25.37 11.59 3.90
CA VAL A 33 24.45 11.08 2.88
C VAL A 33 24.97 11.50 1.51
N PRO A 34 25.11 10.57 0.55
CA PRO A 34 25.55 10.92 -0.78
C PRO A 34 24.60 11.90 -1.47
N PHE A 35 25.14 12.74 -2.33
CA PHE A 35 24.32 13.53 -3.26
C PHE A 35 23.66 12.59 -4.29
N TYR A 36 22.39 12.80 -4.57
CA TYR A 36 21.65 12.09 -5.61
C TYR A 36 21.14 13.09 -6.64
N THR A 37 21.32 12.80 -7.93
CA THR A 37 20.55 13.47 -8.98
C THR A 37 19.10 12.97 -8.96
N ALA A 38 18.17 13.69 -9.61
CA ALA A 38 16.81 13.19 -9.83
C ALA A 38 16.82 11.84 -10.57
N GLY A 39 17.77 11.68 -11.50
CA GLY A 39 18.00 10.44 -12.23
C GLY A 39 18.40 9.27 -11.34
N ASP A 40 19.33 9.49 -10.40
CA ASP A 40 19.74 8.44 -9.45
C ASP A 40 18.60 8.04 -8.51
N PHE A 41 17.87 9.04 -8.02
CA PHE A 41 16.72 8.85 -7.17
C PHE A 41 15.64 8.01 -7.88
N MET A 42 15.18 8.44 -9.06
CA MET A 42 14.13 7.73 -9.80
C MET A 42 14.56 6.36 -10.28
N ARG A 43 15.84 6.18 -10.65
CA ARG A 43 16.39 4.85 -10.97
C ARG A 43 16.32 3.91 -9.77
N GLY A 44 16.68 4.41 -8.59
CA GLY A 44 16.54 3.68 -7.33
C GLY A 44 15.09 3.27 -7.07
N VAL A 45 14.15 4.19 -7.26
CA VAL A 45 12.71 3.97 -7.10
C VAL A 45 12.19 2.91 -8.08
N TYR A 46 12.52 3.00 -9.38
CA TYR A 46 12.07 1.99 -10.34
C TYR A 46 12.70 0.63 -10.10
N ARG A 47 14.02 0.56 -9.87
CA ARG A 47 14.77 -0.69 -9.79
C ARG A 47 14.55 -1.45 -8.47
N PHE A 48 14.48 -0.73 -7.36
CA PHE A 48 14.47 -1.35 -6.03
C PHE A 48 13.10 -1.29 -5.34
N TRP A 49 12.12 -0.60 -5.93
CA TRP A 49 10.75 -0.61 -5.45
C TRP A 49 9.76 -1.11 -6.51
N TYR A 50 9.54 -0.37 -7.61
CA TYR A 50 8.45 -0.70 -8.53
C TYR A 50 8.64 -2.01 -9.29
N ALA A 51 9.80 -2.28 -9.86
CA ALA A 51 10.03 -3.51 -10.61
C ALA A 51 9.86 -4.77 -9.73
N PRO A 52 10.42 -4.85 -8.50
CA PRO A 52 10.14 -5.96 -7.59
C PRO A 52 8.67 -6.09 -7.18
N GLN A 53 7.96 -4.97 -6.91
CA GLN A 53 6.54 -5.04 -6.54
C GLN A 53 5.66 -5.45 -7.72
N ALA A 54 5.96 -4.98 -8.93
CA ALA A 54 5.23 -5.37 -10.14
C ALA A 54 5.48 -6.84 -10.50
N ALA A 55 6.71 -7.34 -10.36
CA ALA A 55 7.05 -8.75 -10.52
C ALA A 55 6.31 -9.62 -9.49
N ALA A 56 6.27 -9.21 -8.23
CA ALA A 56 5.52 -9.92 -7.18
C ALA A 56 4.02 -9.95 -7.48
N PHE A 57 3.44 -8.85 -7.98
CA PHE A 57 2.04 -8.84 -8.39
C PHE A 57 1.79 -9.77 -9.57
N ALA A 58 2.66 -9.77 -10.59
CA ALA A 58 2.55 -10.66 -11.75
C ALA A 58 2.66 -12.15 -11.33
N GLU A 59 3.55 -12.48 -10.42
CA GLU A 59 3.69 -13.83 -9.87
C GLU A 59 2.41 -14.28 -9.16
N GLN A 60 1.87 -13.46 -8.25
CA GLN A 60 0.66 -13.82 -7.51
C GLN A 60 -0.57 -13.89 -8.43
N ALA A 61 -0.74 -12.92 -9.33
CA ALA A 61 -1.81 -12.90 -10.31
C ALA A 61 -1.72 -14.07 -11.32
N GLY A 62 -0.50 -14.51 -11.63
CA GLY A 62 -0.24 -15.62 -12.52
C GLY A 62 -0.91 -16.93 -12.10
N GLY A 63 -1.09 -17.15 -10.81
CA GLY A 63 -1.76 -18.34 -10.27
C GLY A 63 -3.29 -18.27 -10.25
N LEU A 64 -3.89 -17.10 -10.50
CA LEU A 64 -5.36 -16.93 -10.42
C LEU A 64 -6.12 -17.78 -11.44
N PRO A 65 -5.80 -17.78 -12.76
CA PRO A 65 -6.55 -18.57 -13.72
C PRO A 65 -6.57 -20.06 -13.39
N ALA A 66 -5.42 -20.62 -13.00
CA ALA A 66 -5.34 -22.04 -12.64
C ALA A 66 -6.16 -22.37 -11.38
N ALA A 67 -6.15 -21.49 -10.37
CA ALA A 67 -6.93 -21.67 -9.16
C ALA A 67 -8.45 -21.61 -9.45
N ILE A 68 -8.90 -20.67 -10.30
CA ILE A 68 -10.31 -20.56 -10.71
C ILE A 68 -10.71 -21.76 -11.59
N SER A 69 -9.87 -22.17 -12.55
CA SER A 69 -10.13 -23.38 -13.36
C SER A 69 -10.33 -24.60 -12.47
N ALA A 70 -9.48 -24.79 -11.46
CA ALA A 70 -9.62 -25.89 -10.51
C ALA A 70 -10.95 -25.89 -9.75
N VAL A 71 -11.59 -24.74 -9.52
CA VAL A 71 -12.95 -24.64 -8.99
C VAL A 71 -13.97 -25.05 -10.02
N CYS A 72 -13.81 -24.57 -11.26
CA CYS A 72 -14.76 -24.80 -12.36
C CYS A 72 -14.83 -26.27 -12.80
N ASP A 73 -13.72 -26.98 -12.68
CA ASP A 73 -13.54 -28.36 -13.10
C ASP A 73 -13.71 -29.36 -11.93
N ALA A 74 -13.95 -28.85 -10.70
CA ALA A 74 -14.05 -29.70 -9.52
C ALA A 74 -15.32 -30.54 -9.53
N ASP A 75 -15.21 -31.75 -9.01
CA ASP A 75 -16.37 -32.54 -8.58
C ASP A 75 -17.01 -31.96 -7.31
N ALA A 76 -18.20 -32.42 -6.96
CA ALA A 76 -18.94 -31.91 -5.80
C ALA A 76 -18.18 -32.08 -4.47
N GLY A 77 -17.36 -33.12 -4.33
CA GLY A 77 -16.60 -33.40 -3.12
C GLY A 77 -15.39 -32.49 -2.95
N ALA A 78 -14.77 -32.06 -4.04
CA ALA A 78 -13.57 -31.22 -4.02
C ALA A 78 -13.89 -29.71 -4.12
N ALA A 79 -15.07 -29.32 -4.58
CA ALA A 79 -15.42 -27.93 -4.92
C ALA A 79 -15.15 -26.94 -3.78
N THR A 80 -15.49 -27.26 -2.53
CA THR A 80 -15.27 -26.39 -1.37
C THR A 80 -13.78 -26.15 -1.12
N ALA A 81 -12.97 -27.20 -1.13
CA ALA A 81 -11.52 -27.08 -0.92
C ALA A 81 -10.84 -26.27 -2.03
N LYS A 82 -11.27 -26.46 -3.30
CA LYS A 82 -10.78 -25.69 -4.44
C LYS A 82 -11.17 -24.20 -4.35
N LEU A 83 -12.39 -23.90 -3.90
CA LEU A 83 -12.84 -22.53 -3.66
C LEU A 83 -11.98 -21.83 -2.60
N GLU A 84 -11.66 -22.49 -1.48
CA GLU A 84 -10.76 -21.91 -0.48
C GLU A 84 -9.35 -21.65 -1.04
N GLN A 85 -8.80 -22.57 -1.84
CA GLN A 85 -7.52 -22.35 -2.52
C GLN A 85 -7.56 -21.13 -3.48
N ALA A 86 -8.66 -20.96 -4.21
CA ALA A 86 -8.87 -19.81 -5.07
C ALA A 86 -8.97 -18.49 -4.26
N ARG A 87 -9.65 -18.52 -3.12
CA ARG A 87 -9.73 -17.40 -2.17
C ARG A 87 -8.36 -17.00 -1.64
N ASP A 88 -7.53 -17.94 -1.25
CA ASP A 88 -6.18 -17.67 -0.75
C ASP A 88 -5.28 -17.11 -1.86
N ARG A 89 -5.39 -17.62 -3.07
CA ARG A 89 -4.68 -17.07 -4.23
C ARG A 89 -5.13 -15.64 -4.54
N TRP A 90 -6.43 -15.37 -4.46
CA TRP A 90 -6.96 -14.02 -4.62
C TRP A 90 -6.43 -13.06 -3.54
N LYS A 91 -6.42 -13.47 -2.25
CA LYS A 91 -5.88 -12.65 -1.14
C LYS A 91 -4.41 -12.27 -1.39
N ALA A 92 -3.59 -13.24 -1.82
CA ALA A 92 -2.18 -12.99 -2.13
C ALA A 92 -2.02 -11.99 -3.29
N SER A 93 -2.82 -12.15 -4.37
CA SER A 93 -2.82 -11.25 -5.52
C SER A 93 -3.30 -9.84 -5.15
N ALA A 94 -4.37 -9.74 -4.36
CA ALA A 94 -4.90 -8.47 -3.89
C ALA A 94 -3.90 -7.72 -3.00
N LEU A 95 -3.21 -8.41 -2.09
CA LEU A 95 -2.19 -7.83 -1.23
C LEU A 95 -0.99 -7.31 -2.04
N ALA A 96 -0.52 -8.07 -3.03
CA ALA A 96 0.56 -7.66 -3.92
C ALA A 96 0.16 -6.41 -4.74
N TRP A 97 -1.08 -6.39 -5.27
CA TRP A 97 -1.64 -5.23 -5.94
C TRP A 97 -1.73 -4.00 -5.02
N ASP A 98 -2.30 -4.16 -3.82
CA ASP A 98 -2.49 -3.06 -2.87
C ASP A 98 -1.15 -2.42 -2.44
N ARG A 99 -0.06 -3.21 -2.42
CA ARG A 99 1.30 -2.73 -2.19
C ARG A 99 1.88 -2.00 -3.40
N LEU A 100 1.75 -2.55 -4.61
CA LEU A 100 2.23 -1.93 -5.84
C LEU A 100 1.51 -0.61 -6.11
N SER A 101 0.18 -0.57 -5.96
CA SER A 101 -0.68 0.56 -6.27
C SER A 101 -0.80 1.61 -5.15
N GLY A 102 -0.13 1.39 -4.02
CA GLY A 102 -0.15 2.32 -2.88
C GLY A 102 0.28 3.73 -3.27
N VAL A 103 1.30 3.87 -4.13
CA VAL A 103 1.67 5.11 -4.81
C VAL A 103 1.70 4.83 -6.31
N GLN A 104 0.92 5.58 -7.09
CA GLN A 104 0.70 5.29 -8.52
C GLN A 104 1.51 6.23 -9.40
N ILE A 105 2.51 5.70 -10.11
CA ILE A 105 3.32 6.48 -11.06
C ILE A 105 3.50 5.73 -12.38
N GLY A 106 3.93 6.47 -13.39
CA GLY A 106 4.38 5.93 -14.68
C GLY A 106 3.37 4.94 -15.29
N PRO A 107 3.73 3.68 -15.53
CA PRO A 107 2.84 2.69 -16.15
C PRO A 107 1.48 2.52 -15.45
N LEU A 108 1.41 2.64 -14.12
CA LEU A 108 0.13 2.55 -13.39
C LEU A 108 -0.84 3.66 -13.77
N VAL A 109 -0.33 4.88 -13.93
CA VAL A 109 -1.12 6.07 -14.33
C VAL A 109 -1.43 6.03 -15.83
N GLN A 110 -0.42 5.84 -16.66
CA GLN A 110 -0.55 5.85 -18.13
C GLN A 110 -1.56 4.83 -18.64
N ARG A 111 -1.58 3.65 -18.04
CA ARG A 111 -2.49 2.55 -18.39
C ARG A 111 -3.82 2.62 -17.65
N ARG A 112 -3.97 3.53 -16.68
CA ARG A 112 -5.15 3.59 -15.78
C ARG A 112 -5.39 2.24 -15.10
N SER A 113 -4.32 1.55 -14.69
CA SER A 113 -4.38 0.17 -14.20
C SER A 113 -5.27 0.02 -12.97
N THR A 114 -5.36 1.04 -12.12
CA THR A 114 -6.28 1.03 -10.97
C THR A 114 -7.74 0.89 -11.40
N ARG A 115 -8.15 1.52 -12.50
CA ARG A 115 -9.52 1.35 -13.01
C ARG A 115 -9.77 -0.05 -13.56
N GLN A 116 -8.75 -0.69 -14.15
CA GLN A 116 -8.89 -2.03 -14.74
C GLN A 116 -8.84 -3.12 -13.68
N ILE A 117 -7.92 -2.98 -12.70
CA ILE A 117 -7.66 -4.01 -11.68
C ILE A 117 -8.54 -3.84 -10.45
N ASP A 118 -8.87 -2.60 -10.05
CA ASP A 118 -9.43 -2.34 -8.71
C ASP A 118 -10.50 -1.26 -8.69
N PHE A 119 -11.43 -1.32 -9.63
CA PHE A 119 -12.55 -0.38 -9.68
C PHE A 119 -13.47 -0.54 -8.46
N THR A 120 -13.58 0.50 -7.64
CA THR A 120 -14.46 0.54 -6.48
C THR A 120 -15.50 1.68 -6.60
N PRO A 121 -16.69 1.53 -6.03
CA PRO A 121 -17.23 0.34 -5.35
C PRO A 121 -17.65 -0.77 -6.33
N THR A 122 -17.66 -2.02 -5.85
CA THR A 122 -18.16 -3.19 -6.61
C THR A 122 -19.59 -2.95 -7.12
N ARG A 123 -19.87 -3.37 -8.36
CA ARG A 123 -21.15 -3.20 -9.04
C ARG A 123 -21.79 -4.57 -9.41
N PRO A 124 -22.48 -5.24 -8.46
CA PRO A 124 -23.02 -6.58 -8.65
C PRO A 124 -23.88 -6.73 -9.92
N GLU A 125 -24.71 -5.75 -10.22
CA GLU A 125 -25.60 -5.81 -11.39
C GLU A 125 -24.84 -5.76 -12.72
N LEU A 126 -23.69 -5.07 -12.75
CA LEU A 126 -22.84 -5.06 -13.94
C LEU A 126 -22.08 -6.39 -14.08
N ILE A 127 -21.67 -7.00 -12.96
CA ILE A 127 -21.03 -8.33 -12.95
C ILE A 127 -22.04 -9.38 -13.48
N LYS A 128 -23.29 -9.36 -13.00
CA LYS A 128 -24.34 -10.28 -13.46
C LYS A 128 -24.60 -10.14 -14.97
N ARG A 129 -24.64 -8.90 -15.50
CA ARG A 129 -24.76 -8.66 -16.94
C ARG A 129 -23.56 -9.21 -17.72
N ALA A 130 -22.34 -8.99 -17.23
CA ALA A 130 -21.13 -9.50 -17.87
C ALA A 130 -21.09 -11.04 -17.88
N ILE A 131 -21.59 -11.72 -16.84
CA ILE A 131 -21.79 -13.18 -16.83
C ILE A 131 -22.73 -13.61 -17.96
N GLN A 132 -23.82 -12.86 -18.21
CA GLN A 132 -24.79 -13.13 -19.29
C GLN A 132 -24.18 -12.87 -20.67
N THR A 133 -23.30 -11.87 -20.82
CA THR A 133 -22.56 -11.59 -22.05
C THR A 133 -21.61 -12.73 -22.42
N ALA A 134 -21.14 -13.50 -21.41
CA ALA A 134 -20.31 -14.69 -21.56
C ALA A 134 -19.06 -14.47 -22.43
N PRO A 135 -18.17 -13.48 -22.13
CA PRO A 135 -16.96 -13.27 -22.90
C PRO A 135 -16.09 -14.53 -22.91
N GLN A 136 -15.55 -14.90 -24.07
CA GLN A 136 -14.81 -16.17 -24.24
C GLN A 136 -13.30 -15.98 -24.29
N ASP A 137 -12.82 -14.77 -24.57
CA ASP A 137 -11.41 -14.46 -24.79
C ASP A 137 -11.04 -13.03 -24.36
N ALA A 138 -9.78 -12.67 -24.54
CA ALA A 138 -9.23 -11.38 -24.19
C ALA A 138 -9.93 -10.22 -24.92
N THR A 139 -10.21 -10.37 -26.21
CA THR A 139 -10.84 -9.34 -27.03
C THR A 139 -12.27 -9.07 -26.56
N ALA A 140 -13.03 -10.13 -26.27
CA ALA A 140 -14.37 -10.00 -25.71
C ALA A 140 -14.34 -9.32 -24.32
N MET A 141 -13.30 -9.58 -23.50
CA MET A 141 -13.12 -8.92 -22.20
C MET A 141 -12.82 -7.43 -22.31
N GLU A 142 -12.26 -6.93 -23.41
CA GLU A 142 -12.05 -5.48 -23.62
C GLU A 142 -13.38 -4.72 -23.68
N SER A 143 -14.44 -5.35 -24.20
CA SER A 143 -15.79 -4.76 -24.24
C SER A 143 -16.50 -4.73 -22.89
N ILE A 144 -16.02 -5.49 -21.89
CA ILE A 144 -16.58 -5.49 -20.55
C ILE A 144 -16.13 -4.25 -19.79
N GLY A 145 -17.08 -3.47 -19.30
CA GLY A 145 -16.80 -2.27 -18.51
C GLY A 145 -16.00 -2.58 -17.22
N THR A 146 -15.07 -1.69 -16.88
CA THR A 146 -14.19 -1.85 -15.71
C THR A 146 -14.91 -2.14 -14.38
N PRO A 147 -16.15 -1.63 -14.10
CA PRO A 147 -16.84 -1.97 -12.86
C PRO A 147 -17.29 -3.42 -12.73
N ALA A 148 -17.22 -4.20 -13.84
CA ALA A 148 -17.63 -5.60 -13.84
C ALA A 148 -16.43 -6.57 -13.79
N LYS A 149 -15.20 -6.09 -13.83
CA LYS A 149 -13.97 -6.91 -13.85
C LYS A 149 -12.97 -6.54 -12.76
N GLY A 150 -11.78 -7.11 -12.80
CA GLY A 150 -10.72 -6.88 -11.82
C GLY A 150 -10.92 -7.59 -10.48
N LEU A 151 -10.11 -7.22 -9.50
CA LEU A 151 -10.10 -7.83 -8.17
C LEU A 151 -11.44 -7.71 -7.42
N PRO A 152 -12.18 -6.56 -7.48
CA PRO A 152 -13.47 -6.46 -6.80
C PRO A 152 -14.55 -7.37 -7.39
N ALA A 153 -14.56 -7.55 -8.71
CA ALA A 153 -15.50 -8.48 -9.36
C ALA A 153 -15.18 -9.94 -8.98
N LEU A 154 -13.90 -10.30 -8.97
CA LEU A 154 -13.48 -11.64 -8.55
C LEU A 154 -13.72 -11.88 -7.06
N GLU A 155 -13.53 -10.87 -6.18
CA GLU A 155 -13.93 -10.94 -4.77
C GLU A 155 -15.42 -11.25 -4.61
N TRP A 156 -16.27 -10.55 -5.35
CA TRP A 156 -17.70 -10.78 -5.30
C TRP A 156 -18.07 -12.21 -5.74
N LEU A 157 -17.42 -12.73 -6.79
CA LEU A 157 -17.60 -14.09 -7.30
C LEU A 157 -17.04 -15.18 -6.36
N LEU A 158 -16.14 -14.86 -5.46
CA LEU A 158 -15.56 -15.83 -4.53
C LEU A 158 -16.22 -15.81 -3.14
N TRP A 159 -16.75 -14.66 -2.68
CA TRP A 159 -17.32 -14.54 -1.32
C TRP A 159 -18.80 -14.17 -1.28
N SER A 160 -19.22 -13.16 -2.06
CA SER A 160 -20.61 -12.69 -1.98
C SER A 160 -21.58 -13.57 -2.74
N GLN A 161 -21.16 -14.09 -3.89
CA GLN A 161 -21.89 -15.06 -4.69
C GLN A 161 -20.92 -16.13 -5.21
N PRO A 162 -20.54 -17.09 -4.35
CA PRO A 162 -19.52 -18.07 -4.68
C PRO A 162 -19.84 -18.84 -5.96
N ILE A 163 -18.83 -18.90 -6.84
CA ILE A 163 -18.90 -19.68 -8.08
C ILE A 163 -19.01 -21.18 -7.78
N ALA A 164 -19.72 -21.88 -8.65
CA ALA A 164 -19.87 -23.33 -8.61
C ALA A 164 -19.33 -23.96 -9.92
N PRO A 165 -18.91 -25.22 -9.88
CA PRO A 165 -18.44 -25.95 -11.07
C PRO A 165 -19.42 -25.88 -12.24
N ALA A 166 -18.89 -25.86 -13.44
CA ALA A 166 -19.63 -25.87 -14.71
C ALA A 166 -20.63 -24.71 -14.95
N THR A 167 -20.65 -23.66 -14.10
CA THR A 167 -21.58 -22.53 -14.23
C THR A 167 -21.06 -21.43 -15.17
N PRO A 168 -21.94 -20.59 -15.75
CA PRO A 168 -21.54 -19.39 -16.47
C PRO A 168 -20.71 -18.43 -15.61
N ALA A 169 -21.02 -18.30 -14.32
CA ALA A 169 -20.27 -17.47 -13.37
C ALA A 169 -18.83 -17.97 -13.21
N CYS A 170 -18.61 -19.29 -13.20
CA CYS A 170 -17.28 -19.88 -13.13
C CYS A 170 -16.45 -19.56 -14.38
N ARG A 171 -17.03 -19.71 -15.56
CA ARG A 171 -16.37 -19.35 -16.83
C ARG A 171 -16.01 -17.86 -16.87
N TYR A 172 -16.93 -17.01 -16.42
CA TYR A 172 -16.67 -15.56 -16.32
C TYR A 172 -15.55 -15.24 -15.33
N ALA A 173 -15.54 -15.85 -14.15
CA ALA A 173 -14.46 -15.68 -13.16
C ALA A 173 -13.09 -16.06 -13.74
N LEU A 174 -13.01 -17.10 -14.58
CA LEU A 174 -11.78 -17.48 -15.28
C LEU A 174 -11.31 -16.38 -16.22
N GLN A 175 -12.21 -15.75 -17.00
CA GLN A 175 -11.86 -14.64 -17.88
C GLN A 175 -11.40 -13.40 -17.09
N VAL A 176 -12.04 -13.09 -15.95
CA VAL A 176 -11.62 -12.00 -15.05
C VAL A 176 -10.22 -12.29 -14.49
N ALA A 177 -9.94 -13.51 -14.04
CA ALA A 177 -8.65 -13.92 -13.54
C ALA A 177 -7.54 -13.79 -14.60
N ALA A 178 -7.83 -14.22 -15.84
CA ALA A 178 -6.92 -14.09 -16.98
C ALA A 178 -6.68 -12.61 -17.36
N ASP A 179 -7.70 -11.75 -17.23
CA ASP A 179 -7.58 -10.31 -17.49
C ASP A 179 -6.64 -9.64 -16.48
N ILE A 180 -6.80 -9.95 -15.18
CA ILE A 180 -5.90 -9.49 -14.12
C ILE A 180 -4.46 -9.94 -14.38
N GLN A 181 -4.24 -11.21 -14.74
CA GLN A 181 -2.92 -11.74 -15.07
C GLN A 181 -2.27 -11.00 -16.25
N ARG A 182 -3.03 -10.72 -17.32
CA ARG A 182 -2.49 -9.97 -18.48
C ARG A 182 -2.01 -8.58 -18.10
N GLU A 183 -2.83 -7.83 -17.34
CA GLU A 183 -2.44 -6.49 -16.90
C GLU A 183 -1.24 -6.54 -15.95
N ALA A 184 -1.20 -7.51 -15.02
CA ALA A 184 -0.08 -7.71 -14.11
C ALA A 184 1.24 -7.97 -14.85
N ASN A 185 1.23 -8.85 -15.87
CA ASN A 185 2.40 -9.13 -16.70
C ASN A 185 2.85 -7.89 -17.49
N THR A 186 1.90 -7.11 -18.00
CA THR A 186 2.19 -5.88 -18.75
C THR A 186 2.86 -4.83 -17.82
N LEU A 187 2.37 -4.69 -16.59
CA LEU A 187 2.98 -3.79 -15.61
C LEU A 187 4.38 -4.26 -15.20
N ALA A 188 4.57 -5.56 -14.96
CA ALA A 188 5.88 -6.11 -14.62
C ALA A 188 6.90 -5.79 -15.71
N LYS A 189 6.56 -6.06 -16.98
CA LYS A 189 7.42 -5.73 -18.13
C LYS A 189 7.72 -4.24 -18.22
N ALA A 190 6.70 -3.37 -18.08
CA ALA A 190 6.88 -1.93 -18.19
C ALA A 190 7.77 -1.35 -17.09
N PHE A 191 7.65 -1.83 -15.85
CA PHE A 191 8.54 -1.40 -14.76
C PHE A 191 9.93 -1.99 -14.86
N ASP A 192 10.08 -3.20 -15.38
CA ASP A 192 11.40 -3.80 -15.65
C ASP A 192 12.16 -3.00 -16.73
N GLU A 193 11.49 -2.58 -17.78
CA GLU A 193 12.05 -1.69 -18.82
C GLU A 193 12.50 -0.33 -18.23
N LEU A 194 11.73 0.25 -17.30
CA LEU A 194 12.13 1.48 -16.59
C LEU A 194 13.34 1.26 -15.68
N ALA A 195 13.37 0.13 -14.97
CA ALA A 195 14.46 -0.25 -14.07
C ALA A 195 15.77 -0.56 -14.79
N ALA A 196 15.68 -1.03 -16.04
CA ALA A 196 16.83 -1.38 -16.89
C ALA A 196 17.45 -0.17 -17.62
N ARG A 197 16.84 1.01 -17.57
CA ARG A 197 17.36 2.20 -18.27
C ARG A 197 18.75 2.58 -17.78
N PRO A 198 19.71 2.80 -18.69
CA PRO A 198 21.08 3.17 -18.32
C PRO A 198 21.12 4.58 -17.70
N PRO A 199 22.15 4.86 -16.85
CA PRO A 199 22.38 6.19 -16.31
C PRO A 199 22.60 7.23 -17.42
N GLY A 200 22.14 8.46 -17.21
CA GLY A 200 22.51 9.63 -18.04
C GLY A 200 21.80 9.74 -19.39
N LYS A 201 20.94 8.80 -19.80
CA LYS A 201 20.25 8.89 -21.10
C LYS A 201 19.02 9.81 -21.12
N ASP A 202 18.47 10.18 -19.97
CA ASP A 202 17.23 10.97 -19.91
C ASP A 202 17.16 11.82 -18.62
N GLU A 203 18.24 12.49 -18.23
CA GLU A 203 18.23 13.32 -17.00
C GLU A 203 17.14 14.40 -17.05
N GLU A 204 16.90 14.97 -18.21
CA GLU A 204 15.85 15.98 -18.44
C GLU A 204 14.43 15.42 -18.19
N SER A 205 14.20 14.13 -18.47
CA SER A 205 12.91 13.48 -18.25
C SER A 205 12.69 13.00 -16.79
N GLN A 206 13.74 12.96 -15.98
CA GLN A 206 13.65 12.44 -14.61
C GLN A 206 13.08 13.49 -13.63
N GLY A 207 13.24 14.77 -13.90
CA GLY A 207 12.58 15.82 -13.11
C GLY A 207 11.06 15.70 -13.09
N PRO A 208 10.40 15.59 -14.26
CA PRO A 208 8.96 15.30 -14.33
C PRO A 208 8.55 14.00 -13.63
N ALA A 209 9.32 12.92 -13.77
CA ALA A 209 9.01 11.65 -13.11
C ALA A 209 9.14 11.75 -11.57
N MET A 210 10.14 12.47 -11.08
CA MET A 210 10.27 12.77 -9.65
C MET A 210 9.09 13.62 -9.16
N SER A 211 8.71 14.66 -9.92
CA SER A 211 7.56 15.50 -9.59
C SER A 211 6.27 14.68 -9.57
N GLU A 212 6.06 13.76 -10.51
CA GLU A 212 4.96 12.80 -10.50
C GLU A 212 4.98 11.96 -9.22
N LEU A 213 6.13 11.40 -8.85
CA LEU A 213 6.25 10.58 -7.62
C LEU A 213 5.85 11.38 -6.38
N ILE A 214 6.36 12.59 -6.20
CA ILE A 214 6.05 13.43 -5.02
C ILE A 214 4.56 13.78 -4.97
N ASN A 215 3.97 14.19 -6.11
CA ASN A 215 2.54 14.47 -6.22
C ASN A 215 1.69 13.24 -5.90
N GLN A 216 2.02 12.09 -6.48
CA GLN A 216 1.29 10.84 -6.28
C GLN A 216 1.47 10.28 -4.88
N TRP A 217 2.64 10.43 -4.25
CA TRP A 217 2.88 10.07 -2.87
C TRP A 217 2.03 10.93 -1.91
N THR A 218 2.02 12.24 -2.13
CA THR A 218 1.19 13.18 -1.36
C THR A 218 -0.30 12.90 -1.52
N GLY A 219 -0.76 12.69 -2.76
CA GLY A 219 -2.15 12.32 -3.06
C GLY A 219 -2.56 10.96 -2.48
N ALA A 220 -1.62 10.02 -2.40
CA ALA A 220 -1.88 8.70 -1.82
C ALA A 220 -2.09 8.75 -0.29
N LEU A 221 -1.48 9.69 0.42
CA LEU A 221 -1.78 9.95 1.84
C LEU A 221 -3.25 10.34 2.02
N GLU A 222 -3.76 11.22 1.17
CA GLU A 222 -5.16 11.64 1.18
C GLU A 222 -6.10 10.51 0.76
N ARG A 223 -5.76 9.76 -0.27
CA ARG A 223 -6.54 8.61 -0.73
C ARG A 223 -6.68 7.58 0.38
N LEU A 224 -5.59 7.20 1.05
CA LEU A 224 -5.63 6.25 2.17
C LEU A 224 -6.48 6.79 3.33
N ARG A 225 -6.27 8.06 3.72
CA ARG A 225 -7.03 8.70 4.79
C ARG A 225 -8.52 8.81 4.46
N TRP A 226 -8.82 9.49 3.35
CA TRP A 226 -10.18 9.89 3.02
C TRP A 226 -10.95 8.80 2.29
N ALA A 227 -10.47 8.37 1.11
CA ALA A 227 -11.24 7.48 0.25
C ALA A 227 -11.34 6.06 0.82
N GLU A 228 -10.27 5.56 1.47
CA GLU A 228 -10.23 4.19 1.98
C GLU A 228 -10.80 4.09 3.40
N MET A 229 -10.61 5.08 4.28
CA MET A 229 -10.95 4.97 5.69
C MET A 229 -12.13 5.84 6.13
N GLU A 230 -12.09 7.17 5.88
CA GLU A 230 -13.05 8.11 6.46
C GLU A 230 -14.37 8.18 5.69
N LYS A 231 -14.32 8.33 4.36
CA LYS A 231 -15.51 8.45 3.51
C LYS A 231 -16.46 7.25 3.64
N PRO A 232 -16.00 5.97 3.59
CA PRO A 232 -16.88 4.83 3.80
C PRO A 232 -17.51 4.82 5.21
N ARG A 233 -16.74 5.17 6.23
CA ARG A 233 -17.21 5.24 7.62
C ARG A 233 -18.33 6.28 7.78
N LEU A 234 -18.18 7.46 7.17
CA LEU A 234 -19.17 8.52 7.22
C LEU A 234 -20.45 8.13 6.46
N ALA A 235 -20.31 7.52 5.29
CA ALA A 235 -21.45 7.06 4.49
C ALA A 235 -22.28 5.98 5.23
N GLY A 236 -21.64 5.07 5.95
CA GLY A 236 -22.33 4.04 6.75
C GLY A 236 -23.08 4.61 7.97
N GLY A 237 -22.61 5.71 8.55
CA GLY A 237 -23.23 6.35 9.72
C GLY A 237 -24.49 7.18 9.43
N THR A 238 -24.68 7.64 8.19
CA THR A 238 -25.78 8.54 7.81
C THR A 238 -27.07 7.84 7.38
N GLN A 239 -27.03 6.53 7.12
CA GLN A 239 -28.18 5.74 6.67
C GLN A 239 -28.68 4.77 7.75
N GLY A 240 -29.14 5.28 8.88
CA GLY A 240 -29.95 4.61 9.90
C GLY A 240 -29.96 3.06 9.90
N GLY A 241 -28.87 2.41 10.27
CA GLY A 241 -28.88 1.05 10.79
C GLY A 241 -29.03 -0.12 9.82
N ARG A 242 -29.17 0.05 8.52
CA ARG A 242 -29.34 -1.07 7.56
C ARG A 242 -28.21 -1.26 6.57
N ASN A 243 -27.31 -0.29 6.40
CA ASN A 243 -26.17 -0.42 5.51
C ASN A 243 -24.88 -0.52 6.34
N ALA A 244 -24.31 -1.72 6.41
CA ALA A 244 -22.97 -1.90 6.92
C ALA A 244 -21.99 -1.02 6.13
N VAL A 245 -20.99 -0.44 6.81
CA VAL A 245 -19.92 0.33 6.16
C VAL A 245 -19.25 -0.53 5.10
N ALA A 246 -19.36 -0.13 3.84
CA ALA A 246 -18.80 -0.88 2.71
C ALA A 246 -17.36 -0.42 2.43
N TYR A 247 -16.40 -0.95 3.19
CA TYR A 247 -14.98 -0.79 2.84
C TYR A 247 -14.59 -1.70 1.67
N ALA A 248 -13.60 -1.28 0.89
CA ALA A 248 -12.95 -2.17 -0.07
C ALA A 248 -12.40 -3.41 0.64
N ARG A 249 -12.47 -4.58 0.01
CA ARG A 249 -12.03 -5.88 0.55
C ARG A 249 -12.85 -6.35 1.78
N SER A 250 -14.03 -5.82 2.02
CA SER A 250 -14.84 -6.21 3.20
C SER A 250 -15.40 -7.63 3.08
N ALA A 251 -15.77 -8.07 1.88
CA ALA A 251 -16.31 -9.42 1.66
C ALA A 251 -15.27 -10.51 1.96
N SER A 252 -14.02 -10.28 1.61
CA SER A 252 -12.90 -11.19 1.88
C SER A 252 -12.26 -11.01 3.27
N GLY A 253 -12.67 -9.98 4.02
CA GLY A 253 -12.06 -9.63 5.31
C GLY A 253 -10.67 -9.01 5.19
N GLN A 254 -10.25 -8.55 4.01
CA GLN A 254 -8.89 -8.05 3.75
C GLN A 254 -8.74 -6.52 3.84
N THR A 255 -9.74 -5.80 4.34
CA THR A 255 -9.69 -4.32 4.45
C THR A 255 -8.48 -3.82 5.23
N ALA A 256 -8.21 -4.39 6.41
CA ALA A 256 -7.07 -3.98 7.23
C ALA A 256 -5.73 -4.30 6.55
N ALA A 257 -5.62 -5.45 5.89
CA ALA A 257 -4.44 -5.86 5.12
C ALA A 257 -4.19 -4.90 3.93
N ARG A 258 -5.24 -4.46 3.23
CA ARG A 258 -5.18 -3.44 2.18
C ARG A 258 -4.58 -2.13 2.72
N TRP A 259 -5.12 -1.58 3.80
CA TRP A 259 -4.62 -0.34 4.39
C TRP A 259 -3.17 -0.44 4.84
N ALA A 260 -2.80 -1.58 5.44
CA ALA A 260 -1.42 -1.84 5.85
C ALA A 260 -0.47 -1.93 4.64
N ALA A 261 -0.88 -2.56 3.54
CA ALA A 261 -0.07 -2.68 2.33
C ALA A 261 0.12 -1.32 1.63
N GLN A 262 -0.92 -0.50 1.52
CA GLN A 262 -0.83 0.86 0.99
C GLN A 262 0.04 1.76 1.87
N TRP A 263 -0.11 1.67 3.19
CA TRP A 263 0.76 2.38 4.13
C TRP A 263 2.22 1.93 4.00
N GLN A 264 2.48 0.64 3.84
CA GLN A 264 3.85 0.14 3.63
C GLN A 264 4.52 0.77 2.41
N ALA A 265 3.79 0.95 1.29
CA ALA A 265 4.31 1.64 0.12
C ALA A 265 4.67 3.10 0.44
N LEU A 266 3.75 3.84 1.06
CA LEU A 266 3.94 5.23 1.47
C LEU A 266 5.13 5.40 2.42
N ARG A 267 5.20 4.55 3.44
CA ARG A 267 6.29 4.55 4.44
C ARG A 267 7.64 4.27 3.80
N THR A 268 7.73 3.24 2.96
CA THR A 268 9.00 2.81 2.35
C THR A 268 9.54 3.84 1.36
N LEU A 269 8.66 4.49 0.59
CA LEU A 269 9.05 5.58 -0.30
C LEU A 269 9.29 6.90 0.44
N GLY A 270 8.67 7.09 1.61
CA GLY A 270 8.75 8.32 2.39
C GLY A 270 10.02 8.46 3.21
N ALA A 271 10.39 7.44 4.00
CA ALA A 271 11.51 7.54 4.93
C ALA A 271 12.31 6.23 5.04
N SER A 272 13.63 6.37 5.27
CA SER A 272 14.54 5.25 5.39
C SER A 272 14.22 4.38 6.60
N GLN A 273 14.40 3.06 6.41
CA GLN A 273 14.41 2.06 7.47
C GLN A 273 15.83 1.50 7.68
N ALA A 274 16.76 1.86 6.81
CA ALA A 274 18.15 1.42 6.88
C ALA A 274 18.98 2.43 7.67
N PRO A 275 20.01 1.98 8.41
CA PRO A 275 20.89 2.87 9.17
C PRO A 275 21.80 3.70 8.25
N GLU A 276 22.05 3.24 7.03
CA GLU A 276 22.94 3.88 6.07
C GLU A 276 22.21 4.17 4.76
N ALA A 277 22.52 5.34 4.18
CA ALA A 277 22.03 5.71 2.87
C ALA A 277 22.73 4.89 1.77
N PRO A 278 22.00 4.39 0.76
CA PRO A 278 22.61 3.65 -0.34
C PRO A 278 23.46 4.59 -1.19
N ARG A 279 24.49 4.06 -1.85
CA ARG A 279 25.19 4.79 -2.89
C ARG A 279 24.23 5.06 -4.07
N PRO A 280 24.39 6.19 -4.81
CA PRO A 280 23.56 6.48 -5.96
C PRO A 280 23.44 5.30 -6.92
N GLY A 281 22.21 4.92 -7.26
CA GLY A 281 21.91 3.81 -8.17
C GLY A 281 22.10 2.39 -7.63
N THR A 282 22.50 2.19 -6.37
CA THR A 282 22.74 0.86 -5.78
C THR A 282 21.65 0.37 -4.82
N GLY A 283 20.68 1.23 -4.49
CA GLY A 283 19.59 0.91 -3.59
C GLY A 283 18.45 1.92 -3.72
N LEU A 284 17.37 1.67 -2.97
CA LEU A 284 16.27 2.60 -2.83
C LEU A 284 16.71 3.74 -1.89
N ALA A 285 16.74 4.96 -2.38
CA ALA A 285 16.79 6.17 -1.57
C ALA A 285 15.35 6.67 -1.39
N PRO A 286 14.74 6.64 -0.19
CA PRO A 286 13.45 7.27 0.06
C PRO A 286 13.51 8.79 -0.07
N ILE A 287 12.35 9.46 -0.11
CA ILE A 287 12.22 10.92 -0.22
C ILE A 287 13.05 11.63 0.87
N GLU A 288 13.00 11.15 2.10
CA GLU A 288 13.79 11.67 3.22
C GLU A 288 15.30 11.62 2.94
N THR A 289 15.80 10.49 2.47
CA THR A 289 17.22 10.31 2.15
C THR A 289 17.63 11.17 0.96
N TYR A 290 16.77 11.32 -0.04
CA TYR A 290 16.99 12.21 -1.18
C TYR A 290 17.11 13.68 -0.72
N LEU A 291 16.22 14.15 0.16
CA LEU A 291 16.31 15.49 0.76
C LEU A 291 17.65 15.72 1.47
N ARG A 292 18.11 14.74 2.27
CA ARG A 292 19.42 14.84 2.95
C ARG A 292 20.56 14.93 1.94
N GLY A 293 20.52 14.15 0.88
CA GLY A 293 21.51 14.21 -0.21
C GLY A 293 21.58 15.57 -0.89
N LEU A 294 20.46 16.33 -0.90
CA LEU A 294 20.39 17.71 -1.38
C LEU A 294 20.74 18.74 -0.29
N GLY A 295 21.15 18.32 0.90
CA GLY A 295 21.44 19.22 2.03
C GLY A 295 20.20 19.80 2.72
N ARG A 296 19.00 19.29 2.39
CA ARG A 296 17.71 19.72 2.97
C ARG A 296 17.43 18.95 4.26
N ASN A 297 18.29 19.08 5.27
CA ASN A 297 18.25 18.24 6.49
C ASN A 297 17.01 18.51 7.35
N GLU A 298 16.60 19.77 7.53
CA GLU A 298 15.43 20.12 8.34
C GLU A 298 14.11 19.52 7.77
N PRO A 299 13.74 19.69 6.50
CA PRO A 299 12.61 18.98 5.92
C PRO A 299 12.73 17.46 6.00
N ALA A 300 13.92 16.89 5.84
CA ALA A 300 14.16 15.45 5.97
C ALA A 300 13.86 14.95 7.39
N ASP A 301 14.31 15.66 8.43
CA ASP A 301 14.04 15.33 9.82
C ASP A 301 12.55 15.39 10.15
N LEU A 302 11.87 16.44 9.69
CA LEU A 302 10.41 16.58 9.84
C LEU A 302 9.66 15.45 9.16
N LEU A 303 10.08 15.06 7.94
CA LEU A 303 9.49 13.94 7.21
C LEU A 303 9.68 12.62 7.96
N ALA A 304 10.90 12.29 8.36
CA ALA A 304 11.21 11.06 9.09
C ALA A 304 10.38 10.95 10.38
N GLN A 305 10.29 12.03 11.16
CA GLN A 305 9.51 12.08 12.39
C GLN A 305 8.01 11.90 12.11
N SER A 306 7.49 12.55 11.07
CA SER A 306 6.07 12.48 10.71
C SER A 306 5.69 11.11 10.18
N VAL A 307 6.51 10.50 9.31
CA VAL A 307 6.35 9.11 8.87
C VAL A 307 6.37 8.16 10.06
N GLY A 308 7.30 8.34 11.02
CA GLY A 308 7.37 7.53 12.23
C GLY A 308 6.13 7.66 13.13
N ARG A 309 5.51 8.86 13.21
CA ARG A 309 4.23 9.05 13.93
C ARG A 309 3.09 8.32 13.22
N ALA A 310 2.99 8.47 11.92
CA ALA A 310 1.98 7.80 11.12
C ALA A 310 2.15 6.27 11.16
N ASP A 311 3.39 5.77 11.15
CA ASP A 311 3.68 4.34 11.27
C ASP A 311 3.12 3.74 12.57
N ARG A 312 3.35 4.40 13.70
CA ARG A 312 2.78 3.98 14.99
C ARG A 312 1.25 4.02 14.99
N ALA A 313 0.64 5.04 14.37
CA ALA A 313 -0.80 5.17 14.30
C ALA A 313 -1.45 4.13 13.37
N MET A 314 -0.73 3.67 12.34
CA MET A 314 -1.18 2.64 11.41
C MET A 314 -0.98 1.22 11.92
N GLN A 315 -0.26 1.02 13.02
CA GLN A 315 -0.13 -0.29 13.67
C GLN A 315 -1.48 -0.76 14.20
N ASN A 316 -1.82 -2.03 13.89
CA ASN A 316 -3.07 -2.66 14.35
C ASN A 316 -4.36 -1.93 13.91
N ILE A 317 -4.30 -1.20 12.80
CA ILE A 317 -5.48 -0.54 12.24
C ILE A 317 -6.48 -1.57 11.73
N SER A 318 -7.76 -1.35 12.03
CA SER A 318 -8.84 -2.18 11.51
C SER A 318 -10.15 -1.40 11.44
N PRO A 319 -11.12 -1.83 10.61
CA PRO A 319 -12.47 -1.23 10.58
C PRO A 319 -13.20 -1.21 11.92
N ALA A 320 -12.90 -2.16 12.81
CA ALA A 320 -13.48 -2.26 14.14
C ALA A 320 -12.87 -1.25 15.13
N ASN A 321 -11.64 -0.80 14.90
CA ASN A 321 -10.93 0.11 15.80
C ASN A 321 -11.15 1.57 15.42
N LYS A 322 -12.31 2.13 15.81
CA LYS A 322 -12.68 3.53 15.49
C LYS A 322 -11.67 4.56 16.02
N ALA A 323 -11.15 4.37 17.23
CA ALA A 323 -10.17 5.28 17.83
C ALA A 323 -8.84 5.23 17.05
N GLY A 324 -8.36 4.04 16.70
CA GLY A 324 -7.18 3.85 15.87
C GLY A 324 -7.33 4.48 14.49
N MET A 325 -8.49 4.31 13.83
CA MET A 325 -8.78 4.96 12.55
C MET A 325 -8.73 6.49 12.64
N THR A 326 -9.27 7.08 13.72
CA THR A 326 -9.22 8.53 13.92
C THR A 326 -7.80 9.02 14.15
N ALA A 327 -7.00 8.30 14.94
CA ALA A 327 -5.59 8.63 15.18
C ALA A 327 -4.76 8.51 13.88
N ALA A 328 -4.95 7.44 13.12
CA ALA A 328 -4.29 7.24 11.83
C ALA A 328 -4.68 8.33 10.82
N GLY A 329 -5.97 8.65 10.71
CA GLY A 329 -6.47 9.72 9.83
C GLY A 329 -5.84 11.08 10.14
N ARG A 330 -5.71 11.42 11.44
CA ARG A 330 -5.03 12.65 11.87
C ARG A 330 -3.55 12.64 11.47
N SER A 331 -2.84 11.56 11.75
CA SER A 331 -1.41 11.47 11.44
C SER A 331 -1.15 11.51 9.92
N LEU A 332 -2.01 10.90 9.10
CA LEU A 332 -1.91 10.99 7.64
C LEU A 332 -2.20 12.41 7.13
N ALA A 333 -3.19 13.12 7.72
CA ALA A 333 -3.48 14.51 7.37
C ALA A 333 -2.32 15.45 7.72
N GLU A 334 -1.69 15.26 8.89
CA GLU A 334 -0.51 16.02 9.32
C GLU A 334 0.69 15.76 8.38
N LEU A 335 0.91 14.50 8.00
CA LEU A 335 1.96 14.12 7.06
C LEU A 335 1.71 14.70 5.66
N LYS A 336 0.46 14.68 5.16
CA LYS A 336 0.09 15.34 3.90
C LYS A 336 0.38 16.84 3.95
N LYS A 337 -0.06 17.52 5.01
CA LYS A 337 0.19 18.95 5.18
C LYS A 337 1.69 19.28 5.18
N LEU A 338 2.50 18.47 5.86
CA LEU A 338 3.97 18.62 5.83
C LEU A 338 4.52 18.42 4.42
N ALA A 339 4.02 17.41 3.69
CA ALA A 339 4.45 17.15 2.31
C ALA A 339 4.19 18.34 1.40
N GLU A 340 3.02 18.98 1.52
CA GLU A 340 2.63 20.14 0.73
C GLU A 340 3.38 21.44 1.12
N ALA A 341 3.58 21.66 2.43
CA ALA A 341 4.13 22.93 2.93
C ALA A 341 5.66 22.98 2.94
N GLU A 342 6.33 21.84 3.15
CA GLU A 342 7.77 21.81 3.39
C GLU A 342 8.52 20.92 2.36
N ILE A 343 8.00 19.70 2.10
CA ILE A 343 8.74 18.71 1.30
C ILE A 343 8.73 19.07 -0.18
N ALA A 344 7.56 19.36 -0.74
CA ALA A 344 7.44 19.72 -2.15
C ALA A 344 8.19 21.01 -2.50
N PRO A 345 8.08 22.10 -1.73
CA PRO A 345 8.92 23.29 -1.94
C PRO A 345 10.41 23.02 -1.81
N ALA A 346 10.86 22.20 -0.83
CA ALA A 346 12.27 21.86 -0.67
C ALA A 346 12.84 21.06 -1.85
N LEU A 347 11.97 20.38 -2.62
CA LEU A 347 12.30 19.63 -3.84
C LEU A 347 11.97 20.43 -5.12
N GLU A 348 11.52 21.67 -5.00
CA GLU A 348 11.11 22.53 -6.13
C GLU A 348 9.98 21.90 -6.98
N VAL A 349 9.11 21.12 -6.32
CA VAL A 349 7.96 20.46 -6.92
C VAL A 349 6.68 21.25 -6.64
N SER A 350 5.95 21.63 -7.69
CA SER A 350 4.60 22.16 -7.54
C SER A 350 3.62 21.03 -7.28
N ILE A 351 2.85 21.13 -6.19
CA ILE A 351 1.77 20.20 -5.92
C ILE A 351 0.59 20.57 -6.82
N GLY A 352 0.24 19.67 -7.75
CA GLY A 352 -0.98 19.76 -8.53
C GLY A 352 -2.17 19.22 -7.76
N PHE A 353 -3.38 19.62 -8.17
CA PHE A 353 -4.60 18.97 -7.67
C PHE A 353 -4.56 17.50 -8.06
N SER A 354 -4.67 16.60 -7.06
CA SER A 354 -4.79 15.18 -7.35
C SER A 354 -6.25 14.85 -7.63
N ASP A 355 -6.52 13.90 -8.54
CA ASP A 355 -7.87 13.33 -8.76
C ASP A 355 -8.50 12.72 -7.48
N ALA A 356 -7.77 12.75 -6.36
CA ALA A 356 -8.24 12.32 -5.04
C ALA A 356 -9.15 13.34 -4.34
N ASP A 357 -9.23 14.58 -4.83
CA ASP A 357 -10.03 15.65 -4.22
C ASP A 357 -11.52 15.57 -4.59
N GLY A 358 -11.91 14.55 -5.34
CA GLY A 358 -13.28 14.03 -5.41
C GLY A 358 -14.24 14.84 -6.27
N ASP A 359 -14.26 14.58 -7.57
CA ASP A 359 -15.45 14.70 -8.42
C ASP A 359 -16.21 13.36 -8.50
#